data_c95a99473df1290a061c1735eaaa6c2e
#
_entry.id   c95a99473df1290a061c1735eaaa6c2e
#
_cell.length_a   1.000
_cell.length_b   1.000
_cell.length_c   1.000
_cell.angle_alpha   90.00
_cell.angle_beta   90.00
_cell.angle_gamma   90.00
#
_symmetry.space_group_name_H-M   'P 1'
#
loop_
_entity.id
_entity.type
_entity.pdbx_description
1 polymer ?
#
loop_
_entity_poly.entity_id
_entity_poly.type
_entity_poly.pdbx_seq_one_letter_code
_entity_poly.pdbx_strand_id
1 'polypeptide(L)'
;MARPKKEMSETSPKTTTTKRQPTAAERKQYMEKLEAQKQKFAESKQAFKQVRDVTKTVRQTTISSYSKDDVIRYLQNIDSYESELRGLSRYLFYRSQVYFRLIMYNATMFDLNSRYVVPTYSPIEDNDKEAILKDYYETLQVLDRMDLQNSLLPMLINNFIEDVYYGCCWIDETGIFILKIPPEYCRISGKYFTGDFSFSVDMSNYKKFEDILDFLGEPLSSMYKAYGGDSKNKWQPMPDEYALCTKSRMESWETIVPIYSGLFIDLIGLLNLADVQAVADEQQIYKLITATIPTLSGATDPDAWSVNIDLAVDYYNKMVESLPDYVGAAITPIPLDTISFSDDQSTDTTKVQKATKEVLNTSGGAQILNSSTISGAEAFRSATRADTEFAISALLGQIQGWTNRMLGYQVSNPAKVKFFEVSAYTKDAFKESLQKDLQYDATKILAINALNGISELDTLSLAFLGNDILDLPNRFKVLTSANTVSNSSDGTKPEVSDTQISDEGNETRDQNKNDN
;
A
#
# COMPACT_ATOMS: atom_id res chain seq x y z
N MET A 1 70.65 -39.99 -17.09
CA MET A 1 69.50 -40.55 -16.39
C MET A 1 68.27 -39.67 -16.66
N ALA A 2 67.44 -40.14 -17.61
CA ALA A 2 66.25 -39.41 -18.06
C ALA A 2 65.02 -39.86 -17.21
N ARG A 3 64.25 -38.91 -16.68
CA ARG A 3 62.95 -39.18 -16.06
C ARG A 3 61.86 -39.28 -17.12
N PRO A 4 60.90 -40.21 -17.01
CA PRO A 4 59.86 -40.38 -18.00
C PRO A 4 58.76 -39.30 -17.79
N LYS A 5 58.24 -38.74 -18.88
CA LYS A 5 57.05 -37.92 -18.96
C LYS A 5 55.83 -38.77 -18.65
N LYS A 6 55.02 -38.31 -17.69
CA LYS A 6 53.69 -38.85 -17.36
C LYS A 6 52.68 -38.16 -18.27
N GLU A 7 52.11 -38.90 -19.21
CA GLU A 7 50.95 -38.46 -19.99
C GLU A 7 49.76 -38.34 -19.08
N MET A 8 49.20 -37.13 -18.99
CA MET A 8 47.88 -36.89 -18.38
C MET A 8 46.82 -37.11 -19.45
N SER A 9 46.05 -38.17 -19.29
CA SER A 9 44.86 -38.40 -20.08
C SER A 9 43.78 -37.42 -19.65
N GLU A 10 43.44 -36.49 -20.53
CA GLU A 10 42.23 -35.68 -20.47
C GLU A 10 40.99 -36.57 -20.70
N THR A 11 40.20 -36.80 -19.68
CA THR A 11 38.81 -37.21 -19.83
C THR A 11 37.96 -36.39 -18.87
N SER A 12 37.61 -35.19 -19.35
CA SER A 12 36.49 -34.45 -18.78
C SER A 12 35.17 -35.01 -19.34
N PRO A 13 34.22 -35.41 -18.55
CA PRO A 13 32.90 -35.72 -19.07
C PRO A 13 32.20 -34.39 -19.40
N LYS A 14 32.06 -34.10 -20.69
CA LYS A 14 31.12 -33.08 -21.18
C LYS A 14 29.71 -33.54 -20.89
N THR A 15 29.15 -33.12 -19.77
CA THR A 15 27.70 -33.22 -19.49
C THR A 15 27.03 -32.08 -20.26
N THR A 16 26.76 -32.32 -21.54
CA THR A 16 25.82 -31.51 -22.32
C THR A 16 24.41 -31.80 -21.80
N THR A 17 23.97 -31.05 -20.84
CA THR A 17 22.55 -30.94 -20.52
C THR A 17 21.88 -30.07 -21.59
N THR A 18 21.57 -30.70 -22.73
CA THR A 18 20.62 -30.14 -23.70
C THR A 18 19.31 -29.98 -22.98
N LYS A 19 18.92 -28.73 -22.67
CA LYS A 19 17.58 -28.39 -22.23
C LYS A 19 16.61 -28.90 -23.29
N ARG A 20 15.98 -30.04 -22.99
CA ARG A 20 15.01 -30.71 -23.86
C ARG A 20 13.82 -29.75 -23.99
N GLN A 21 13.53 -29.30 -25.22
CA GLN A 21 12.29 -28.55 -25.47
C GLN A 21 11.12 -29.44 -25.03
N PRO A 22 10.14 -28.91 -24.29
CA PRO A 22 9.01 -29.69 -23.83
C PRO A 22 8.29 -30.31 -25.01
N THR A 23 8.03 -31.60 -24.92
CA THR A 23 7.33 -32.37 -25.94
C THR A 23 5.90 -31.85 -26.12
N ALA A 24 5.28 -32.15 -27.25
CA ALA A 24 3.88 -31.78 -27.49
C ALA A 24 2.93 -32.34 -26.40
N ALA A 25 3.27 -33.50 -25.83
CA ALA A 25 2.52 -34.09 -24.71
C ALA A 25 2.69 -33.30 -23.41
N GLU A 26 3.90 -32.85 -23.09
CA GLU A 26 4.19 -32.02 -21.92
C GLU A 26 3.53 -30.64 -22.02
N ARG A 27 3.53 -30.03 -23.23
CA ARG A 27 2.79 -28.78 -23.50
C ARG A 27 1.28 -28.97 -23.35
N LYS A 28 0.72 -30.09 -23.80
CA LYS A 28 -0.70 -30.39 -23.65
C LYS A 28 -1.05 -30.58 -22.18
N GLN A 29 -0.25 -31.30 -21.43
CA GLN A 29 -0.43 -31.52 -19.99
C GLN A 29 -0.30 -30.22 -19.18
N TYR A 30 0.61 -29.33 -19.59
CA TYR A 30 0.73 -27.99 -19.02
C TYR A 30 -0.50 -27.13 -19.31
N MET A 31 -1.00 -27.15 -20.54
CA MET A 31 -2.23 -26.42 -20.91
C MET A 31 -3.47 -26.95 -20.18
N GLU A 32 -3.60 -28.27 -20.02
CA GLU A 32 -4.68 -28.89 -19.24
C GLU A 32 -4.61 -28.49 -17.74
N LYS A 33 -3.40 -28.45 -17.16
CA LYS A 33 -3.20 -27.93 -15.78
C LYS A 33 -3.57 -26.45 -15.69
N LEU A 34 -3.18 -25.64 -16.67
CA LEU A 34 -3.49 -24.21 -16.72
C LEU A 34 -5.01 -23.97 -16.85
N GLU A 35 -5.69 -24.77 -17.65
CA GLU A 35 -7.15 -24.69 -17.80
C GLU A 35 -7.87 -25.14 -16.52
N ALA A 36 -7.41 -26.20 -15.88
CA ALA A 36 -7.92 -26.63 -14.57
C ALA A 36 -7.70 -25.57 -13.48
N GLN A 37 -6.57 -24.86 -13.50
CA GLN A 37 -6.29 -23.74 -12.59
C GLN A 37 -7.22 -22.53 -12.87
N LYS A 38 -7.43 -22.20 -14.15
CA LYS A 38 -8.39 -21.14 -14.55
C LYS A 38 -9.81 -21.47 -14.11
N GLN A 39 -10.19 -22.74 -14.20
CA GLN A 39 -11.51 -23.19 -13.76
C GLN A 39 -11.64 -23.11 -12.24
N LYS A 40 -10.65 -23.58 -11.47
CA LYS A 40 -10.59 -23.42 -10.01
C LYS A 40 -10.61 -21.94 -9.60
N PHE A 41 -9.91 -21.08 -10.33
CA PHE A 41 -9.92 -19.65 -10.08
C PHE A 41 -11.29 -19.01 -10.38
N ALA A 42 -11.98 -19.45 -11.44
CA ALA A 42 -13.32 -18.97 -11.76
C ALA A 42 -14.34 -19.42 -10.71
N GLU A 43 -14.23 -20.66 -10.22
CA GLU A 43 -15.04 -21.22 -9.15
C GLU A 43 -14.74 -20.52 -7.80
N SER A 44 -13.44 -20.26 -7.48
CA SER A 44 -13.07 -19.48 -6.30
C SER A 44 -13.63 -18.06 -6.36
N LYS A 45 -13.61 -17.40 -7.53
CA LYS A 45 -14.21 -16.09 -7.72
C LYS A 45 -15.72 -16.08 -7.44
N GLN A 46 -16.41 -17.16 -7.74
CA GLN A 46 -17.85 -17.32 -7.47
C GLN A 46 -18.10 -17.55 -5.97
N ALA A 47 -17.29 -18.38 -5.31
CA ALA A 47 -17.32 -18.57 -3.86
C ALA A 47 -16.96 -17.27 -3.10
N PHE A 48 -15.96 -16.51 -3.58
CA PHE A 48 -15.64 -15.19 -3.05
C PHE A 48 -16.78 -14.19 -3.16
N LYS A 49 -17.51 -14.21 -4.26
CA LYS A 49 -18.69 -13.36 -4.41
C LYS A 49 -19.74 -13.69 -3.34
N GLN A 50 -19.96 -14.98 -3.05
CA GLN A 50 -20.86 -15.42 -1.99
C GLN A 50 -20.36 -15.03 -0.59
N VAL A 51 -19.09 -15.27 -0.27
CA VAL A 51 -18.46 -14.81 1.00
C VAL A 51 -18.56 -13.28 1.12
N ARG A 52 -18.32 -12.54 0.06
CA ARG A 52 -18.48 -11.09 0.02
C ARG A 52 -19.92 -10.64 0.25
N ASP A 53 -20.89 -11.36 -0.27
CA ASP A 53 -22.30 -11.03 -0.09
C ASP A 53 -22.76 -11.31 1.35
N VAL A 54 -22.20 -12.32 2.00
CA VAL A 54 -22.41 -12.57 3.44
C VAL A 54 -21.77 -11.48 4.30
N THR A 55 -20.53 -11.10 4.01
CA THR A 55 -19.88 -9.97 4.69
C THR A 55 -20.62 -8.65 4.44
N LYS A 56 -21.28 -8.49 3.29
CA LYS A 56 -22.16 -7.34 3.02
C LYS A 56 -23.41 -7.36 3.88
N THR A 57 -24.02 -8.52 4.10
CA THR A 57 -25.24 -8.61 4.95
C THR A 57 -24.93 -8.22 6.40
N VAL A 58 -23.77 -8.59 6.93
CA VAL A 58 -23.28 -8.12 8.23
C VAL A 58 -22.98 -6.59 8.20
N ARG A 59 -22.56 -6.05 7.05
CA ARG A 59 -22.27 -4.61 6.88
C ARG A 59 -23.53 -3.75 6.72
N GLN A 60 -24.61 -4.26 6.14
CA GLN A 60 -25.83 -3.48 5.86
C GLN A 60 -26.63 -3.12 7.12
N THR A 61 -26.43 -3.83 8.23
CA THR A 61 -27.09 -3.52 9.50
C THR A 61 -26.47 -2.34 10.26
N THR A 62 -25.35 -1.77 9.79
CA THR A 62 -24.58 -0.76 10.54
C THR A 62 -24.45 0.59 9.83
N ILE A 63 -25.23 0.86 8.77
CA ILE A 63 -25.25 2.20 8.14
C ILE A 63 -26.32 3.05 8.86
N SER A 64 -26.13 3.30 10.13
CA SER A 64 -26.70 4.44 10.82
C SER A 64 -25.70 5.59 10.75
N SER A 65 -26.19 6.79 10.55
CA SER A 65 -25.39 8.01 10.60
C SER A 65 -24.71 8.12 11.97
N TYR A 66 -23.39 7.93 12.03
CA TYR A 66 -22.61 8.11 13.24
C TYR A 66 -22.67 9.58 13.68
N SER A 67 -23.09 9.83 14.92
CA SER A 67 -23.03 11.16 15.54
C SER A 67 -21.69 11.37 16.25
N LYS A 68 -21.32 12.63 16.53
CA LYS A 68 -20.14 12.93 17.34
C LYS A 68 -20.23 12.32 18.74
N ASP A 69 -21.43 12.32 19.33
CA ASP A 69 -21.67 11.77 20.67
C ASP A 69 -21.47 10.26 20.71
N ASP A 70 -21.86 9.54 19.65
CA ASP A 70 -21.59 8.11 19.54
C ASP A 70 -20.09 7.83 19.52
N VAL A 71 -19.31 8.61 18.75
CA VAL A 71 -17.85 8.44 18.67
C VAL A 71 -17.19 8.73 20.01
N ILE A 72 -17.61 9.78 20.71
CA ILE A 72 -17.10 10.09 22.06
C ILE A 72 -17.37 8.92 23.00
N ARG A 73 -18.59 8.36 22.98
CA ARG A 73 -18.96 7.20 23.79
C ARG A 73 -18.10 5.97 23.47
N TYR A 74 -17.84 5.70 22.19
CA TYR A 74 -16.99 4.57 21.77
C TYR A 74 -15.55 4.74 22.24
N LEU A 75 -15.00 5.95 22.12
CA LEU A 75 -13.63 6.25 22.55
C LEU A 75 -13.48 6.26 24.09
N GLN A 76 -14.55 6.51 24.84
CA GLN A 76 -14.54 6.43 26.30
C GLN A 76 -14.54 5.00 26.84
N ASN A 77 -15.03 4.04 26.05
CA ASN A 77 -15.08 2.63 26.46
C ASN A 77 -14.68 1.71 25.30
N ILE A 78 -13.42 1.79 24.94
CA ILE A 78 -12.81 1.14 23.77
C ILE A 78 -13.05 -0.36 23.76
N ASP A 79 -12.81 -1.04 24.87
CA ASP A 79 -12.92 -2.50 24.99
C ASP A 79 -14.32 -3.04 24.65
N SER A 80 -15.34 -2.22 24.87
CA SER A 80 -16.73 -2.60 24.56
C SER A 80 -17.16 -2.25 23.14
N TYR A 81 -16.46 -1.32 22.48
CA TYR A 81 -16.86 -0.74 21.18
C TYR A 81 -15.80 -0.89 20.09
N GLU A 82 -14.91 -1.86 20.20
CA GLU A 82 -13.87 -2.12 19.16
C GLU A 82 -14.49 -2.38 17.77
N SER A 83 -15.57 -3.17 17.72
CA SER A 83 -16.25 -3.51 16.47
C SER A 83 -16.87 -2.27 15.82
N GLU A 84 -17.48 -1.40 16.62
CA GLU A 84 -18.10 -0.14 16.20
C GLU A 84 -17.04 0.83 15.69
N LEU A 85 -15.90 0.94 16.38
CA LEU A 85 -14.78 1.77 15.95
C LEU A 85 -14.19 1.29 14.61
N ARG A 86 -14.02 -0.03 14.42
CA ARG A 86 -13.62 -0.58 13.13
C ARG A 86 -14.67 -0.35 12.05
N GLY A 87 -15.97 -0.51 12.39
CA GLY A 87 -17.09 -0.21 11.51
C GLY A 87 -17.09 1.25 11.05
N LEU A 88 -16.88 2.18 11.99
CA LEU A 88 -16.75 3.60 11.71
C LEU A 88 -15.54 3.91 10.83
N SER A 89 -14.39 3.29 11.09
CA SER A 89 -13.21 3.44 10.24
C SER A 89 -13.47 3.03 8.80
N ARG A 90 -14.12 1.86 8.59
CA ARG A 90 -14.56 1.41 7.27
C ARG A 90 -15.53 2.39 6.60
N TYR A 91 -16.48 2.93 7.36
CA TYR A 91 -17.41 3.95 6.86
C TYR A 91 -16.67 5.21 6.40
N LEU A 92 -15.77 5.73 7.24
CA LEU A 92 -14.98 6.94 6.93
C LEU A 92 -14.06 6.72 5.74
N PHE A 93 -13.49 5.53 5.56
CA PHE A 93 -12.65 5.21 4.40
C PHE A 93 -13.39 5.36 3.06
N TYR A 94 -14.68 5.02 3.02
CA TYR A 94 -15.49 5.18 1.81
C TYR A 94 -16.19 6.54 1.69
N ARG A 95 -16.44 7.24 2.79
CA ARG A 95 -17.20 8.49 2.80
C ARG A 95 -16.30 9.73 2.79
N SER A 96 -15.14 9.69 3.47
CA SER A 96 -14.22 10.81 3.60
C SER A 96 -13.02 10.66 2.68
N GLN A 97 -12.90 11.51 1.66
CA GLN A 97 -11.76 11.51 0.75
C GLN A 97 -10.44 11.85 1.47
N VAL A 98 -10.50 12.65 2.54
CA VAL A 98 -9.32 12.99 3.36
C VAL A 98 -8.82 11.73 4.08
N TYR A 99 -9.72 10.96 4.68
CA TYR A 99 -9.38 9.73 5.37
C TYR A 99 -8.87 8.65 4.40
N PHE A 100 -9.53 8.50 3.25
CA PHE A 100 -9.06 7.61 2.18
C PHE A 100 -7.62 7.94 1.77
N ARG A 101 -7.32 9.22 1.50
CA ARG A 101 -5.98 9.67 1.15
C ARG A 101 -4.95 9.38 2.23
N LEU A 102 -5.31 9.59 3.49
CA LEU A 102 -4.45 9.33 4.64
C LEU A 102 -4.08 7.83 4.74
N ILE A 103 -5.07 6.96 4.64
CA ILE A 103 -4.87 5.50 4.67
C ILE A 103 -4.01 5.04 3.49
N MET A 104 -4.37 5.46 2.26
CA MET A 104 -3.63 5.07 1.05
C MET A 104 -2.19 5.59 1.08
N TYR A 105 -1.96 6.81 1.54
CA TYR A 105 -0.64 7.38 1.68
C TYR A 105 0.27 6.51 2.56
N ASN A 106 -0.20 6.12 3.75
CA ASN A 106 0.59 5.28 4.65
C ASN A 106 0.75 3.84 4.12
N ALA A 107 -0.29 3.24 3.55
CA ALA A 107 -0.24 1.89 3.02
C ALA A 107 0.72 1.77 1.81
N THR A 108 0.86 2.82 1.00
CA THR A 108 1.74 2.84 -0.17
C THR A 108 3.17 3.30 0.13
N MET A 109 3.48 3.61 1.40
CA MET A 109 4.86 3.90 1.83
C MET A 109 5.78 2.67 1.76
N PHE A 110 5.22 1.46 1.85
CA PHE A 110 5.99 0.23 1.88
C PHE A 110 6.58 -0.11 0.52
N ASP A 111 7.89 -0.31 0.47
CA ASP A 111 8.61 -0.84 -0.67
C ASP A 111 9.17 -2.24 -0.32
N LEU A 112 8.35 -3.27 -0.53
CA LEU A 112 8.69 -4.66 -0.21
C LEU A 112 9.59 -5.33 -1.27
N ASN A 113 9.86 -4.64 -2.37
CA ASN A 113 10.86 -5.08 -3.35
C ASN A 113 12.27 -4.70 -2.91
N SER A 114 12.40 -3.66 -2.09
CA SER A 114 13.68 -3.17 -1.58
C SER A 114 14.13 -4.00 -0.38
N ARG A 115 14.94 -5.02 -0.64
CA ARG A 115 15.34 -6.02 0.36
C ARG A 115 16.75 -6.54 0.14
N TYR A 116 17.30 -7.20 1.16
CA TYR A 116 18.45 -8.10 1.07
C TYR A 116 17.99 -9.54 1.24
N VAL A 117 18.55 -10.44 0.47
CA VAL A 117 18.42 -11.89 0.65
C VAL A 117 19.80 -12.43 1.00
N VAL A 118 19.94 -12.90 2.24
CA VAL A 118 21.22 -13.31 2.82
C VAL A 118 21.19 -14.79 3.16
N PRO A 119 22.12 -15.60 2.62
CA PRO A 119 22.25 -17.01 2.99
C PRO A 119 22.47 -17.21 4.50
N THR A 120 21.87 -18.24 5.08
CA THR A 120 21.89 -18.52 6.54
C THR A 120 23.02 -19.46 6.94
N TYR A 121 24.12 -19.47 6.24
CA TYR A 121 25.26 -20.35 6.51
C TYR A 121 26.28 -19.69 7.44
N SER A 122 26.93 -20.54 8.24
CA SER A 122 28.11 -20.10 9.01
C SER A 122 29.30 -19.92 8.06
N PRO A 123 29.89 -18.72 7.95
CA PRO A 123 31.05 -18.50 7.09
C PRO A 123 32.33 -19.20 7.60
N ILE A 124 32.28 -19.80 8.81
CA ILE A 124 33.41 -20.46 9.47
C ILE A 124 33.46 -21.95 9.17
N GLU A 125 32.32 -22.54 8.81
CA GLU A 125 32.21 -23.98 8.51
C GLU A 125 32.53 -24.25 7.04
N ASP A 126 33.09 -25.42 6.75
CA ASP A 126 33.35 -25.89 5.40
C ASP A 126 32.02 -26.34 4.76
N ASN A 127 31.30 -25.40 4.18
CA ASN A 127 29.97 -25.63 3.61
C ASN A 127 30.08 -26.03 2.12
N ASP A 128 29.15 -26.89 1.70
CA ASP A 128 28.99 -27.22 0.28
C ASP A 128 28.43 -26.03 -0.50
N LYS A 129 29.26 -25.44 -1.36
CA LYS A 129 28.92 -24.26 -2.16
C LYS A 129 27.75 -24.51 -3.12
N GLU A 130 27.64 -25.73 -3.65
CA GLU A 130 26.57 -26.08 -4.59
C GLU A 130 25.23 -26.17 -3.87
N ALA A 131 25.21 -26.73 -2.67
CA ALA A 131 24.01 -26.78 -1.83
C ALA A 131 23.55 -25.38 -1.41
N ILE A 132 24.49 -24.53 -0.99
CA ILE A 132 24.19 -23.12 -0.63
C ILE A 132 23.58 -22.39 -1.83
N LEU A 133 24.18 -22.52 -3.01
CA LEU A 133 23.73 -21.85 -4.21
C LEU A 133 22.33 -22.32 -4.61
N LYS A 134 22.07 -23.62 -4.48
CA LYS A 134 20.75 -24.22 -4.76
C LYS A 134 19.68 -23.65 -3.82
N ASP A 135 19.90 -23.70 -2.52
CA ASP A 135 18.95 -23.21 -1.50
C ASP A 135 18.69 -21.71 -1.66
N TYR A 136 19.72 -20.93 -2.02
CA TYR A 136 19.61 -19.52 -2.32
C TYR A 136 18.70 -19.27 -3.52
N TYR A 137 18.93 -19.95 -4.64
CA TYR A 137 18.08 -19.83 -5.84
C TYR A 137 16.65 -20.30 -5.59
N GLU A 138 16.44 -21.37 -4.85
CA GLU A 138 15.10 -21.83 -4.45
C GLU A 138 14.38 -20.74 -3.63
N THR A 139 15.08 -20.10 -2.68
CA THR A 139 14.54 -18.98 -1.91
C THR A 139 14.14 -17.81 -2.80
N LEU A 140 15.00 -17.42 -3.75
CA LEU A 140 14.70 -16.33 -4.69
C LEU A 140 13.49 -16.65 -5.57
N GLN A 141 13.37 -17.90 -6.04
CA GLN A 141 12.22 -18.33 -6.85
C GLN A 141 10.90 -18.28 -6.06
N VAL A 142 10.92 -18.66 -4.78
CA VAL A 142 9.74 -18.55 -3.91
C VAL A 142 9.37 -17.09 -3.69
N LEU A 143 10.34 -16.23 -3.40
CA LEU A 143 10.11 -14.79 -3.20
C LEU A 143 9.56 -14.09 -4.45
N ASP A 144 10.06 -14.47 -5.61
CA ASP A 144 9.58 -13.91 -6.87
C ASP A 144 8.14 -14.34 -7.16
N ARG A 145 7.79 -15.61 -6.90
CA ARG A 145 6.42 -16.12 -7.00
C ARG A 145 5.46 -15.46 -6.00
N MET A 146 5.93 -15.14 -4.80
CA MET A 146 5.10 -14.50 -3.78
C MET A 146 4.67 -13.08 -4.16
N ASP A 147 5.43 -12.37 -4.99
CA ASP A 147 5.18 -10.97 -5.38
C ASP A 147 4.68 -10.14 -4.20
N LEU A 148 5.52 -10.01 -3.17
CA LEU A 148 5.14 -9.46 -1.87
C LEU A 148 4.54 -8.06 -1.96
N GLN A 149 5.04 -7.23 -2.88
CA GLN A 149 4.55 -5.86 -3.06
C GLN A 149 3.07 -5.82 -3.43
N ASN A 150 2.66 -6.63 -4.39
CA ASN A 150 1.27 -6.67 -4.85
C ASN A 150 0.38 -7.51 -3.94
N SER A 151 0.91 -8.63 -3.45
CA SER A 151 0.14 -9.58 -2.63
C SER A 151 -0.21 -9.02 -1.25
N LEU A 152 0.67 -8.23 -0.62
CA LEU A 152 0.47 -7.69 0.71
C LEU A 152 -0.15 -6.28 0.73
N LEU A 153 -0.27 -5.57 -0.40
CA LEU A 153 -0.89 -4.25 -0.44
C LEU A 153 -2.32 -4.22 0.15
N PRO A 154 -3.21 -5.17 -0.16
CA PRO A 154 -4.54 -5.22 0.48
C PRO A 154 -4.47 -5.42 1.99
N MET A 155 -3.49 -6.18 2.48
CA MET A 155 -3.24 -6.34 3.91
C MET A 155 -2.83 -5.01 4.56
N LEU A 156 -1.87 -4.29 3.97
CA LEU A 156 -1.40 -3.00 4.47
C LEU A 156 -2.55 -1.98 4.57
N ILE A 157 -3.37 -1.85 3.52
CA ILE A 157 -4.54 -0.96 3.53
C ILE A 157 -5.48 -1.33 4.68
N ASN A 158 -5.78 -2.62 4.85
CA ASN A 158 -6.69 -3.06 5.91
C ASN A 158 -6.11 -2.87 7.31
N ASN A 159 -4.80 -3.02 7.51
CA ASN A 159 -4.16 -2.72 8.78
C ASN A 159 -4.36 -1.26 9.20
N PHE A 160 -4.23 -0.31 8.29
CA PHE A 160 -4.46 1.11 8.59
C PHE A 160 -5.94 1.43 8.79
N ILE A 161 -6.88 0.65 8.20
CA ILE A 161 -8.32 0.81 8.40
C ILE A 161 -8.78 0.17 9.72
N GLU A 162 -8.34 -1.05 10.01
CA GLU A 162 -8.93 -1.91 11.05
C GLU A 162 -7.96 -2.24 12.19
N ASP A 163 -6.71 -1.73 12.16
CA ASP A 163 -5.60 -2.02 13.07
C ASP A 163 -4.99 -3.42 12.90
N VAL A 164 -5.78 -4.42 12.50
CA VAL A 164 -5.36 -5.81 12.38
C VAL A 164 -5.77 -6.39 11.03
N TYR A 165 -4.95 -7.31 10.55
CA TYR A 165 -5.29 -8.15 9.41
C TYR A 165 -5.15 -9.62 9.76
N TYR A 166 -6.18 -10.40 9.48
CA TYR A 166 -6.17 -11.86 9.57
C TYR A 166 -6.31 -12.44 8.18
N GLY A 167 -5.34 -13.25 7.79
CA GLY A 167 -5.29 -13.89 6.48
C GLY A 167 -4.99 -15.38 6.59
N CYS A 168 -5.64 -16.16 5.73
CA CYS A 168 -5.25 -17.52 5.43
C CYS A 168 -4.52 -17.52 4.09
N CYS A 169 -3.29 -18.00 4.05
CA CYS A 169 -2.38 -17.91 2.91
C CYS A 169 -2.11 -19.29 2.33
N TRP A 170 -2.16 -19.41 1.01
CA TRP A 170 -1.70 -20.58 0.26
C TRP A 170 -0.59 -20.14 -0.67
N ILE A 171 0.51 -20.87 -0.63
CA ILE A 171 1.68 -20.65 -1.50
C ILE A 171 1.87 -21.92 -2.29
N ASP A 172 1.85 -21.83 -3.62
CA ASP A 172 2.08 -22.96 -4.52
C ASP A 172 3.12 -22.61 -5.60
N GLU A 173 3.24 -23.48 -6.62
CA GLU A 173 4.16 -23.26 -7.74
C GLU A 173 3.81 -22.05 -8.61
N THR A 174 2.58 -21.52 -8.50
CA THR A 174 2.06 -20.44 -9.35
C THR A 174 2.09 -19.08 -8.67
N GLY A 175 2.11 -19.04 -7.34
CA GLY A 175 2.10 -17.79 -6.58
C GLY A 175 1.56 -17.93 -5.17
N ILE A 176 1.11 -16.81 -4.63
CA ILE A 176 0.49 -16.73 -3.31
C ILE A 176 -0.97 -16.30 -3.45
N PHE A 177 -1.82 -16.91 -2.64
CA PHE A 177 -3.19 -16.50 -2.47
C PHE A 177 -3.48 -16.22 -0.99
N ILE A 178 -4.06 -15.06 -0.70
CA ILE A 178 -4.37 -14.62 0.66
C ILE A 178 -5.86 -14.35 0.79
N LEU A 179 -6.54 -15.13 1.63
CA LEU A 179 -7.93 -14.92 1.99
C LEU A 179 -8.02 -14.10 3.27
N LYS A 180 -8.60 -12.89 3.20
CA LYS A 180 -8.92 -12.10 4.40
C LYS A 180 -10.04 -12.77 5.20
N ILE A 181 -9.80 -13.02 6.48
CA ILE A 181 -10.81 -13.45 7.43
C ILE A 181 -11.32 -12.21 8.20
N PRO A 182 -12.64 -12.04 8.37
CA PRO A 182 -13.17 -10.90 9.12
C PRO A 182 -12.63 -10.85 10.55
N PRO A 183 -12.18 -9.69 11.04
CA PRO A 183 -11.68 -9.55 12.42
C PRO A 183 -12.68 -9.97 13.50
N GLU A 184 -13.98 -9.84 13.20
CA GLU A 184 -15.06 -10.25 14.08
C GLU A 184 -15.09 -11.78 14.34
N TYR A 185 -14.45 -12.56 13.47
CA TYR A 185 -14.36 -14.03 13.58
C TYR A 185 -13.02 -14.50 14.15
N CYS A 186 -12.11 -13.57 14.43
CA CYS A 186 -10.75 -13.89 14.82
C CYS A 186 -10.38 -13.29 16.17
N ARG A 187 -9.38 -13.89 16.80
CA ARG A 187 -8.68 -13.30 17.95
C ARG A 187 -7.20 -13.64 17.87
N ILE A 188 -6.34 -12.74 18.31
CA ILE A 188 -4.92 -13.00 18.46
C ILE A 188 -4.75 -14.03 19.57
N SER A 189 -3.99 -15.09 19.30
CA SER A 189 -3.73 -16.18 20.23
C SER A 189 -2.34 -16.08 20.85
N GLY A 190 -1.39 -15.43 20.17
CA GLY A 190 -0.03 -15.28 20.63
C GLY A 190 0.83 -14.52 19.61
N LYS A 191 2.15 -14.51 19.88
CA LYS A 191 3.14 -13.88 19.03
C LYS A 191 4.24 -14.88 18.71
N TYR A 192 4.62 -14.99 17.43
CA TYR A 192 5.75 -15.80 17.02
C TYR A 192 7.08 -15.15 17.43
N PHE A 193 8.13 -15.96 17.57
CA PHE A 193 9.49 -15.45 17.79
C PHE A 193 9.99 -14.60 16.61
N THR A 194 9.40 -14.79 15.43
CA THR A 194 9.65 -13.98 14.22
C THR A 194 9.08 -12.58 14.30
N GLY A 195 8.15 -12.31 15.23
CA GLY A 195 7.61 -10.97 15.48
C GLY A 195 6.18 -10.75 14.99
N ASP A 196 5.68 -11.60 14.11
CA ASP A 196 4.29 -11.63 13.67
C ASP A 196 3.38 -12.36 14.67
N PHE A 197 2.07 -12.40 14.43
CA PHE A 197 1.10 -12.93 15.40
C PHE A 197 0.48 -14.23 14.92
N SER A 198 0.20 -15.12 15.90
CA SER A 198 -0.70 -16.26 15.72
C SER A 198 -2.13 -15.89 16.11
N PHE A 199 -3.12 -16.53 15.50
CA PHE A 199 -4.51 -16.24 15.76
C PHE A 199 -5.40 -17.47 15.68
N SER A 200 -6.58 -17.37 16.28
CA SER A 200 -7.62 -18.39 16.21
C SER A 200 -8.86 -17.83 15.54
N VAL A 201 -9.59 -18.73 14.87
CA VAL A 201 -10.83 -18.41 14.16
C VAL A 201 -12.01 -19.04 14.87
N ASP A 202 -13.09 -18.30 15.08
CA ASP A 202 -14.37 -18.80 15.57
C ASP A 202 -15.13 -19.51 14.44
N MET A 203 -14.98 -20.82 14.37
CA MET A 203 -15.58 -21.67 13.33
C MET A 203 -17.11 -21.76 13.41
N SER A 204 -17.73 -21.31 14.51
CA SER A 204 -19.19 -21.28 14.62
C SER A 204 -19.85 -20.31 13.61
N ASN A 205 -19.12 -19.31 13.16
CA ASN A 205 -19.57 -18.36 12.15
C ASN A 205 -19.68 -18.97 10.75
N TYR A 206 -18.99 -20.09 10.51
CA TYR A 206 -18.96 -20.77 9.21
C TYR A 206 -20.05 -21.85 9.04
N LYS A 207 -20.87 -22.08 10.05
CA LYS A 207 -21.94 -23.09 10.02
C LYS A 207 -22.92 -22.95 8.84
N LYS A 208 -23.09 -21.74 8.30
CA LYS A 208 -23.93 -21.46 7.14
C LYS A 208 -23.21 -21.62 5.79
N PHE A 209 -21.93 -21.99 5.80
CA PHE A 209 -21.03 -21.95 4.64
C PHE A 209 -20.22 -23.23 4.51
N GLU A 210 -20.76 -24.37 4.92
CA GLU A 210 -20.09 -25.69 4.87
C GLU A 210 -19.61 -26.01 3.43
N ASP A 211 -20.47 -25.80 2.43
CA ASP A 211 -20.13 -26.01 1.03
C ASP A 211 -18.92 -25.16 0.56
N ILE A 212 -18.78 -23.95 1.11
CA ILE A 212 -17.66 -23.05 0.80
C ILE A 212 -16.36 -23.53 1.46
N LEU A 213 -16.46 -24.07 2.66
CA LEU A 213 -15.30 -24.62 3.38
C LEU A 213 -14.75 -25.85 2.68
N ASP A 214 -15.62 -26.73 2.18
CA ASP A 214 -15.19 -27.90 1.39
C ASP A 214 -14.49 -27.47 0.10
N PHE A 215 -14.95 -26.38 -0.53
CA PHE A 215 -14.32 -25.80 -1.70
C PHE A 215 -12.97 -25.13 -1.41
N LEU A 216 -12.85 -24.39 -0.31
CA LEU A 216 -11.60 -23.74 0.10
C LEU A 216 -10.53 -24.75 0.54
N GLY A 217 -10.95 -25.95 0.96
CA GLY A 217 -10.06 -27.04 1.34
C GLY A 217 -9.32 -26.76 2.66
N GLU A 218 -8.12 -27.33 2.77
CA GLU A 218 -7.27 -27.13 3.93
C GLU A 218 -6.71 -25.68 3.98
N PRO A 219 -6.54 -25.07 5.19
CA PRO A 219 -6.79 -25.68 6.52
C PRO A 219 -8.22 -25.48 7.04
N LEU A 220 -9.05 -24.66 6.38
CA LEU A 220 -10.35 -24.25 6.92
C LEU A 220 -11.33 -25.42 7.06
N SER A 221 -11.28 -26.38 6.13
CA SER A 221 -12.10 -27.59 6.18
C SER A 221 -11.77 -28.46 7.39
N SER A 222 -10.48 -28.68 7.68
CA SER A 222 -10.05 -29.46 8.86
C SER A 222 -10.36 -28.74 10.17
N MET A 223 -10.18 -27.42 10.23
CA MET A 223 -10.55 -26.61 11.40
C MET A 223 -12.05 -26.68 11.69
N TYR A 224 -12.90 -26.64 10.65
CA TYR A 224 -14.34 -26.79 10.82
C TYR A 224 -14.74 -28.20 11.30
N LYS A 225 -14.13 -29.23 10.75
CA LYS A 225 -14.31 -30.61 11.22
C LYS A 225 -13.88 -30.78 12.68
N ALA A 226 -12.78 -30.16 13.09
CA ALA A 226 -12.30 -30.16 14.48
C ALA A 226 -13.24 -29.42 15.44
N TYR A 227 -13.90 -28.37 14.96
CA TYR A 227 -14.96 -27.69 15.71
C TYR A 227 -16.15 -28.63 16.01
N GLY A 228 -16.59 -29.46 15.05
CA GLY A 228 -17.61 -30.49 15.23
C GLY A 228 -18.95 -30.02 15.78
N GLY A 229 -19.23 -28.70 15.77
CA GLY A 229 -20.44 -28.10 16.33
C GLY A 229 -20.42 -27.87 17.85
N ASP A 230 -19.33 -28.22 18.54
CA ASP A 230 -19.19 -27.98 19.98
C ASP A 230 -18.78 -26.53 20.27
N SER A 231 -19.65 -25.78 20.94
CA SER A 231 -19.40 -24.38 21.29
C SER A 231 -18.17 -24.16 22.20
N LYS A 232 -17.73 -25.20 22.94
CA LYS A 232 -16.50 -25.13 23.74
C LYS A 232 -15.25 -25.17 22.87
N ASN A 233 -15.34 -25.75 21.68
CA ASN A 233 -14.26 -25.92 20.75
C ASN A 233 -14.37 -25.00 19.50
N LYS A 234 -15.12 -23.92 19.61
CA LYS A 234 -15.38 -23.03 18.49
C LYS A 234 -14.14 -22.27 18.00
N TRP A 235 -13.22 -21.95 18.90
CA TRP A 235 -11.97 -21.26 18.59
C TRP A 235 -10.92 -22.24 18.14
N GLN A 236 -10.67 -22.30 16.83
CA GLN A 236 -9.67 -23.15 16.23
C GLN A 236 -8.41 -22.34 15.87
N PRO A 237 -7.22 -22.77 16.29
CA PRO A 237 -5.99 -22.09 15.91
C PRO A 237 -5.75 -22.22 14.40
N MET A 238 -5.38 -21.11 13.75
CA MET A 238 -4.91 -21.15 12.38
C MET A 238 -3.54 -21.84 12.34
N PRO A 239 -3.35 -22.88 11.50
CA PRO A 239 -2.05 -23.53 11.36
C PRO A 239 -0.98 -22.55 10.88
N ASP A 240 0.22 -22.67 11.43
CA ASP A 240 1.31 -21.69 11.26
C ASP A 240 1.71 -21.49 9.79
N GLU A 241 1.66 -22.56 9.00
CA GLU A 241 1.99 -22.54 7.56
C GLU A 241 0.99 -21.75 6.69
N TYR A 242 -0.21 -21.46 7.22
CA TYR A 242 -1.26 -20.68 6.53
C TYR A 242 -1.52 -19.34 7.20
N ALA A 243 -0.97 -19.10 8.38
CA ALA A 243 -1.30 -17.93 9.17
C ALA A 243 -0.60 -16.67 8.68
N LEU A 244 -1.38 -15.61 8.43
CA LEU A 244 -0.90 -14.23 8.27
C LEU A 244 -1.68 -13.35 9.24
N CYS A 245 -1.02 -12.86 10.27
CA CYS A 245 -1.63 -11.90 11.19
C CYS A 245 -0.64 -10.78 11.50
N THR A 246 -1.07 -9.55 11.22
CA THR A 246 -0.29 -8.34 11.48
C THR A 246 -1.16 -7.30 12.17
N LYS A 247 -0.54 -6.46 12.99
CA LYS A 247 -1.24 -5.43 13.79
C LYS A 247 -0.46 -4.12 13.76
N SER A 248 -1.15 -3.01 13.53
CA SER A 248 -0.52 -1.69 13.43
C SER A 248 -0.19 -1.09 14.80
N ARG A 249 -1.10 -1.19 15.77
CA ARG A 249 -0.89 -0.69 17.14
C ARG A 249 -0.27 -1.77 18.00
N MET A 250 0.91 -1.48 18.54
CA MET A 250 1.74 -2.47 19.24
C MET A 250 1.67 -2.37 20.77
N GLU A 251 0.99 -1.36 21.31
CA GLU A 251 0.86 -1.14 22.75
C GLU A 251 0.02 -2.21 23.46
N SER A 252 -0.96 -2.80 22.74
CA SER A 252 -1.76 -3.93 23.23
C SER A 252 -2.05 -4.88 22.08
N TRP A 253 -1.93 -6.17 22.31
CA TRP A 253 -2.31 -7.20 21.32
C TRP A 253 -3.76 -7.63 21.46
N GLU A 254 -4.37 -7.44 22.64
CA GLU A 254 -5.76 -7.81 22.92
C GLU A 254 -6.74 -6.79 22.36
N THR A 255 -6.42 -5.50 22.48
CA THR A 255 -7.29 -4.40 22.04
C THR A 255 -7.04 -4.04 20.58
N ILE A 256 -8.08 -4.09 19.76
CA ILE A 256 -8.01 -3.87 18.31
C ILE A 256 -8.77 -2.59 17.95
N VAL A 257 -8.04 -1.49 17.78
CA VAL A 257 -8.59 -0.15 17.53
C VAL A 257 -7.88 0.51 16.36
N PRO A 258 -8.63 1.05 15.37
CA PRO A 258 -8.03 1.74 14.24
C PRO A 258 -7.01 2.80 14.65
N ILE A 259 -5.86 2.84 13.96
CA ILE A 259 -4.73 3.69 14.32
C ILE A 259 -5.11 5.18 14.38
N TYR A 260 -6.06 5.59 13.54
CA TYR A 260 -6.55 6.96 13.43
C TYR A 260 -7.87 7.20 14.16
N SER A 261 -8.24 6.35 15.13
CA SER A 261 -9.50 6.50 15.88
C SER A 261 -9.66 7.87 16.56
N GLY A 262 -8.56 8.48 16.99
CA GLY A 262 -8.54 9.84 17.55
C GLY A 262 -9.01 10.95 16.59
N LEU A 263 -8.92 10.71 15.27
CA LEU A 263 -9.35 11.67 14.25
C LEU A 263 -10.84 11.56 13.89
N PHE A 264 -11.54 10.54 14.37
CA PHE A 264 -12.91 10.26 13.91
C PHE A 264 -13.89 11.39 14.22
N ILE A 265 -13.73 12.06 15.36
CA ILE A 265 -14.56 13.21 15.77
C ILE A 265 -14.37 14.36 14.76
N ASP A 266 -13.14 14.66 14.42
CA ASP A 266 -12.79 15.75 13.51
C ASP A 266 -13.22 15.43 12.07
N LEU A 267 -13.06 14.18 11.63
CA LEU A 267 -13.52 13.72 10.32
C LEU A 267 -15.03 13.79 10.17
N ILE A 268 -15.79 13.37 11.19
CA ILE A 268 -17.25 13.52 11.18
C ILE A 268 -17.63 15.01 11.19
N GLY A 269 -16.92 15.83 11.98
CA GLY A 269 -17.08 17.27 11.96
C GLY A 269 -16.87 17.89 10.58
N LEU A 270 -15.83 17.45 9.88
CA LEU A 270 -15.50 17.89 8.51
C LEU A 270 -16.59 17.47 7.51
N LEU A 271 -17.10 16.24 7.59
CA LEU A 271 -18.20 15.77 6.75
C LEU A 271 -19.48 16.58 6.98
N ASN A 272 -19.85 16.81 8.24
CA ASN A 272 -21.01 17.62 8.58
C ASN A 272 -20.86 19.08 8.07
N LEU A 273 -19.66 19.65 8.20
CA LEU A 273 -19.38 21.00 7.69
C LEU A 273 -19.51 21.06 6.17
N ALA A 274 -19.01 20.05 5.45
CA ALA A 274 -19.12 19.96 4.00
C ALA A 274 -20.61 19.81 3.56
N ASP A 275 -21.38 19.00 4.27
CA ASP A 275 -22.81 18.82 3.97
C ASP A 275 -23.59 20.12 4.24
N VAL A 276 -23.30 20.85 5.33
CA VAL A 276 -23.92 22.17 5.64
C VAL A 276 -23.52 23.20 4.57
N GLN A 277 -22.26 23.22 4.14
CA GLN A 277 -21.80 24.09 3.08
C GLN A 277 -22.52 23.81 1.76
N ALA A 278 -22.68 22.54 1.38
CA ALA A 278 -23.41 22.16 0.17
C ALA A 278 -24.87 22.62 0.21
N VAL A 279 -25.55 22.49 1.36
CA VAL A 279 -26.92 23.00 1.55
C VAL A 279 -26.97 24.53 1.47
N ALA A 280 -25.99 25.21 2.07
CA ALA A 280 -25.91 26.67 1.99
C ALA A 280 -25.67 27.15 0.55
N ASP A 281 -24.78 26.49 -0.19
CA ASP A 281 -24.51 26.76 -1.61
C ASP A 281 -25.76 26.53 -2.46
N GLU A 282 -26.52 25.45 -2.19
CA GLU A 282 -27.79 25.18 -2.85
C GLU A 282 -28.83 26.27 -2.52
N GLN A 283 -28.96 26.68 -1.25
CA GLN A 283 -29.89 27.74 -0.83
C GLN A 283 -29.55 29.10 -1.46
N GLN A 284 -28.27 29.40 -1.75
CA GLN A 284 -27.90 30.62 -2.44
C GLN A 284 -28.41 30.72 -3.90
N ILE A 285 -28.72 29.58 -4.51
CA ILE A 285 -29.29 29.51 -5.85
C ILE A 285 -30.77 29.91 -5.81
N TYR A 286 -31.46 29.68 -4.70
CA TYR A 286 -32.86 30.03 -4.55
C TYR A 286 -33.02 31.54 -4.35
N LYS A 287 -33.76 32.18 -5.25
CA LYS A 287 -34.13 33.60 -5.19
C LYS A 287 -35.63 33.68 -5.06
N LEU A 288 -36.09 34.55 -4.17
CA LEU A 288 -37.49 34.91 -4.09
C LEU A 288 -37.68 36.29 -4.67
N ILE A 289 -38.42 36.39 -5.79
CA ILE A 289 -38.82 37.64 -6.40
C ILE A 289 -40.17 38.04 -5.83
N THR A 290 -40.22 39.17 -5.15
CA THR A 290 -41.49 39.71 -4.60
C THR A 290 -42.03 40.81 -5.50
N ALA A 291 -43.28 40.71 -5.90
CA ALA A 291 -43.99 41.73 -6.63
C ALA A 291 -45.01 42.39 -5.70
N THR A 292 -44.91 43.70 -5.54
CA THR A 292 -45.85 44.46 -4.70
C THR A 292 -46.95 45.05 -5.57
N ILE A 293 -48.22 44.83 -5.20
CA ILE A 293 -49.37 45.46 -5.85
C ILE A 293 -49.52 46.86 -5.24
N PRO A 294 -49.39 47.97 -6.01
CA PRO A 294 -49.51 49.30 -5.48
C PRO A 294 -50.96 49.61 -5.14
N THR A 295 -51.19 50.23 -4.01
CA THR A 295 -52.49 50.78 -3.58
C THR A 295 -52.69 52.20 -4.13
N LEU A 296 -53.93 52.63 -4.32
CA LEU A 296 -54.27 53.99 -4.72
C LEU A 296 -53.89 54.99 -3.65
N SER A 297 -53.09 55.98 -3.98
CA SER A 297 -52.68 57.04 -3.06
C SER A 297 -53.92 57.85 -2.58
N GLY A 298 -54.17 57.84 -1.28
CA GLY A 298 -55.28 58.57 -0.65
C GLY A 298 -56.58 57.78 -0.49
N ALA A 299 -56.62 56.50 -0.82
CA ALA A 299 -57.80 55.69 -0.55
C ALA A 299 -57.87 55.29 0.93
N THR A 300 -59.08 55.39 1.51
CA THR A 300 -59.36 54.98 2.88
C THR A 300 -59.62 53.48 3.05
N ASP A 301 -59.89 52.80 1.93
CA ASP A 301 -60.12 51.35 1.90
C ASP A 301 -58.81 50.60 1.67
N PRO A 302 -58.52 49.61 2.52
CA PRO A 302 -57.32 48.80 2.41
C PRO A 302 -57.25 47.95 1.11
N ASP A 303 -58.38 47.75 0.42
CA ASP A 303 -58.52 46.96 -0.81
C ASP A 303 -58.53 47.79 -2.09
N ALA A 304 -58.26 49.11 -1.99
CA ALA A 304 -58.22 50.02 -3.14
C ALA A 304 -56.90 49.87 -3.91
N TRP A 305 -56.84 48.88 -4.79
CA TRP A 305 -55.68 48.62 -5.62
C TRP A 305 -55.62 49.58 -6.83
N SER A 306 -54.44 50.01 -7.18
CA SER A 306 -54.23 50.84 -8.36
C SER A 306 -54.23 50.06 -9.68
N VAL A 307 -54.24 48.75 -9.62
CA VAL A 307 -54.26 47.82 -10.75
C VAL A 307 -55.35 46.79 -10.56
N ASN A 308 -56.01 46.35 -11.65
CA ASN A 308 -56.98 45.29 -11.59
C ASN A 308 -56.28 44.00 -11.10
N ILE A 309 -56.79 43.38 -10.02
CA ILE A 309 -56.22 42.20 -9.36
C ILE A 309 -56.16 41.03 -10.34
N ASP A 310 -57.17 40.78 -11.16
CA ASP A 310 -57.20 39.67 -12.12
C ASP A 310 -56.06 39.84 -13.14
N LEU A 311 -55.81 41.04 -13.60
CA LEU A 311 -54.72 41.34 -14.55
C LEU A 311 -53.34 41.17 -13.88
N ALA A 312 -53.21 41.57 -12.61
CA ALA A 312 -51.98 41.40 -11.83
C ALA A 312 -51.66 39.94 -11.59
N VAL A 313 -52.68 39.11 -11.31
CA VAL A 313 -52.54 37.65 -11.13
C VAL A 313 -52.17 36.96 -12.47
N ASP A 314 -52.76 37.40 -13.59
CA ASP A 314 -52.40 36.88 -14.93
C ASP A 314 -50.94 37.16 -15.29
N TYR A 315 -50.46 38.36 -15.04
CA TYR A 315 -49.05 38.71 -15.25
C TYR A 315 -48.13 37.95 -14.32
N TYR A 316 -48.55 37.75 -13.06
CA TYR A 316 -47.79 36.95 -12.10
C TYR A 316 -47.68 35.48 -12.54
N ASN A 317 -48.78 34.86 -12.96
CA ASN A 317 -48.77 33.48 -13.42
C ASN A 317 -47.87 33.30 -14.65
N LYS A 318 -47.93 34.25 -15.63
CA LYS A 318 -47.01 34.24 -16.80
C LYS A 318 -45.56 34.44 -16.39
N MET A 319 -45.29 35.25 -15.38
CA MET A 319 -43.95 35.43 -14.84
C MET A 319 -43.47 34.13 -14.19
N VAL A 320 -44.27 33.51 -13.34
CA VAL A 320 -43.95 32.22 -12.68
C VAL A 320 -43.67 31.13 -13.69
N GLU A 321 -44.48 31.03 -14.76
CA GLU A 321 -44.26 30.04 -15.84
C GLU A 321 -42.96 30.27 -16.62
N SER A 322 -42.41 31.47 -16.59
CA SER A 322 -41.15 31.81 -17.27
C SER A 322 -39.92 31.71 -16.36
N LEU A 323 -40.10 31.52 -15.06
CA LEU A 323 -38.99 31.46 -14.11
C LEU A 323 -38.42 30.02 -14.04
N PRO A 324 -37.10 29.88 -13.87
CA PRO A 324 -36.49 28.59 -13.58
C PRO A 324 -36.99 28.01 -12.27
N ASP A 325 -36.98 26.68 -12.13
CA ASP A 325 -37.50 25.94 -10.96
C ASP A 325 -36.90 26.36 -9.61
N TYR A 326 -35.72 27.00 -9.61
CA TYR A 326 -35.04 27.49 -8.41
C TYR A 326 -35.35 28.93 -8.04
N VAL A 327 -36.27 29.62 -8.77
CA VAL A 327 -36.68 30.97 -8.47
C VAL A 327 -38.14 30.97 -8.04
N GLY A 328 -38.37 31.26 -6.76
CA GLY A 328 -39.71 31.46 -6.23
C GLY A 328 -40.23 32.86 -6.53
N ALA A 329 -41.52 33.01 -6.74
CA ALA A 329 -42.16 34.32 -6.86
C ALA A 329 -43.30 34.43 -5.85
N ALA A 330 -43.49 35.60 -5.28
CA ALA A 330 -44.62 35.91 -4.37
C ALA A 330 -45.23 37.25 -4.71
N ILE A 331 -46.56 37.31 -4.73
CA ILE A 331 -47.30 38.55 -4.79
C ILE A 331 -47.74 38.95 -3.38
N THR A 332 -47.49 40.19 -2.99
CA THR A 332 -47.82 40.70 -1.67
C THR A 332 -48.36 42.14 -1.73
N PRO A 333 -49.36 42.48 -0.95
CA PRO A 333 -49.85 43.86 -0.85
C PRO A 333 -48.94 44.75 0.02
N ILE A 334 -47.97 44.18 0.69
CA ILE A 334 -47.01 44.89 1.53
C ILE A 334 -45.68 44.93 0.79
N PRO A 335 -45.00 46.07 0.72
CA PRO A 335 -43.66 46.11 0.14
C PRO A 335 -42.72 45.23 0.96
N LEU A 336 -42.31 44.13 0.39
CA LEU A 336 -41.26 43.28 0.90
C LEU A 336 -40.00 43.50 0.05
N ASP A 337 -38.89 43.72 0.72
CA ASP A 337 -37.62 43.69 0.05
C ASP A 337 -37.34 42.30 -0.49
N THR A 338 -36.61 42.26 -1.62
CA THR A 338 -36.20 41.01 -2.21
C THR A 338 -35.41 40.21 -1.17
N ILE A 339 -35.97 39.12 -0.68
CA ILE A 339 -35.25 38.22 0.23
C ILE A 339 -34.25 37.42 -0.63
N SER A 340 -33.05 37.92 -0.72
CA SER A 340 -31.93 37.09 -1.11
C SER A 340 -31.49 36.29 0.14
N PHE A 341 -31.50 34.98 0.06
CA PHE A 341 -30.92 34.13 1.11
C PHE A 341 -29.38 34.18 1.10
N SER A 342 -28.78 35.06 0.32
CA SER A 342 -27.37 35.40 0.39
C SER A 342 -27.16 36.30 1.60
N ASP A 343 -26.90 35.67 2.74
CA ASP A 343 -26.22 36.38 3.82
C ASP A 343 -24.85 36.85 3.28
N ASP A 344 -24.42 38.05 3.62
CA ASP A 344 -23.11 38.64 3.29
C ASP A 344 -21.92 37.87 3.92
N GLN A 345 -22.18 36.68 4.48
CA GLN A 345 -21.14 35.75 4.83
C GLN A 345 -20.64 35.10 3.53
N SER A 346 -19.58 35.71 3.00
CA SER A 346 -18.76 35.09 1.97
C SER A 346 -18.75 33.59 2.19
N THR A 347 -19.19 32.82 1.18
CA THR A 347 -19.02 31.38 1.11
C THR A 347 -17.56 31.10 1.35
N ASP A 348 -17.21 30.90 2.61
CA ASP A 348 -15.84 30.80 3.03
C ASP A 348 -15.38 29.38 2.75
N THR A 349 -15.13 29.07 1.46
CA THR A 349 -14.49 27.84 1.04
C THR A 349 -13.21 27.58 1.82
N THR A 350 -12.68 28.64 2.45
CA THR A 350 -11.53 28.54 3.35
C THR A 350 -11.85 27.79 4.64
N LYS A 351 -13.12 27.74 5.11
CA LYS A 351 -13.48 27.00 6.35
C LYS A 351 -13.29 25.51 6.20
N VAL A 352 -13.77 24.92 5.09
CA VAL A 352 -13.59 23.48 4.82
C VAL A 352 -12.10 23.18 4.58
N GLN A 353 -11.40 24.03 3.85
CA GLN A 353 -9.96 23.90 3.62
C GLN A 353 -9.17 23.99 4.93
N LYS A 354 -9.53 24.92 5.82
CA LYS A 354 -8.88 25.08 7.13
C LYS A 354 -9.13 23.86 8.02
N ALA A 355 -10.36 23.35 8.09
CA ALA A 355 -10.70 22.15 8.81
C ALA A 355 -9.95 20.91 8.25
N THR A 356 -9.85 20.80 6.93
CA THR A 356 -9.06 19.72 6.29
C THR A 356 -7.60 19.80 6.69
N LYS A 357 -7.01 20.99 6.72
CA LYS A 357 -5.63 21.20 7.18
C LYS A 357 -5.45 20.81 8.64
N GLU A 358 -6.39 21.16 9.51
CA GLU A 358 -6.35 20.77 10.93
C GLU A 358 -6.36 19.26 11.10
N VAL A 359 -7.23 18.54 10.39
CA VAL A 359 -7.27 17.08 10.39
C VAL A 359 -5.93 16.48 9.93
N LEU A 360 -5.34 16.98 8.85
CA LEU A 360 -4.07 16.48 8.35
C LEU A 360 -2.90 16.83 9.29
N ASN A 361 -2.92 18.00 9.95
CA ASN A 361 -1.90 18.38 10.93
C ASN A 361 -1.91 17.51 12.18
N THR A 362 -3.11 17.12 12.63
CA THR A 362 -3.29 16.30 13.84
C THR A 362 -3.12 14.81 13.58
N SER A 363 -3.14 14.38 12.29
CA SER A 363 -3.13 12.96 11.93
C SER A 363 -1.84 12.23 12.30
N GLY A 364 -0.71 12.92 12.39
CA GLY A 364 0.62 12.29 12.49
C GLY A 364 0.89 11.38 11.27
N GLY A 365 2.12 11.31 10.78
CA GLY A 365 2.47 10.41 9.69
C GLY A 365 1.88 10.78 8.32
N ALA A 366 1.48 12.03 8.12
CA ALA A 366 0.97 12.53 6.85
C ALA A 366 1.35 14.00 6.59
N GLN A 367 2.52 14.40 7.05
CA GLN A 367 2.98 15.78 6.97
C GLN A 367 3.06 16.31 5.53
N ILE A 368 3.43 15.44 4.57
CA ILE A 368 3.49 15.81 3.15
C ILE A 368 2.10 16.13 2.58
N LEU A 369 1.04 15.50 3.05
CA LEU A 369 -0.31 15.78 2.57
C LEU A 369 -0.75 17.21 2.89
N ASN A 370 -0.08 17.87 3.82
CA ASN A 370 -0.25 19.27 4.18
C ASN A 370 0.87 20.18 3.64
N SER A 371 1.24 19.99 2.38
CA SER A 371 2.38 20.64 1.72
C SER A 371 2.39 22.18 1.80
N SER A 372 1.27 22.84 2.11
CA SER A 372 1.20 24.30 2.23
C SER A 372 1.94 24.87 3.46
N THR A 373 2.32 24.05 4.43
CA THR A 373 3.07 24.45 5.63
C THR A 373 4.54 24.10 5.56
N ILE A 374 4.95 23.25 4.61
CA ILE A 374 6.33 22.81 4.44
C ILE A 374 6.99 23.71 3.40
N SER A 375 7.96 24.53 3.82
CA SER A 375 8.76 25.35 2.93
C SER A 375 10.22 24.92 2.97
N GLY A 376 10.80 24.66 1.79
CA GLY A 376 12.21 24.27 1.65
C GLY A 376 12.43 22.77 1.48
N ALA A 377 13.44 22.42 0.70
CA ALA A 377 13.75 21.02 0.35
C ALA A 377 14.14 20.17 1.57
N GLU A 378 14.83 20.75 2.53
CA GLU A 378 15.26 20.03 3.74
C GLU A 378 14.11 19.73 4.69
N ALA A 379 13.18 20.68 4.87
CA ALA A 379 11.97 20.46 5.65
C ALA A 379 11.08 19.38 5.00
N PHE A 380 10.99 19.38 3.68
CA PHE A 380 10.27 18.33 2.94
C PHE A 380 10.91 16.94 3.14
N ARG A 381 12.23 16.82 3.04
CA ARG A 381 12.95 15.55 3.29
C ARG A 381 12.76 15.06 4.72
N SER A 382 12.83 15.96 5.71
CA SER A 382 12.63 15.62 7.11
C SER A 382 11.20 15.14 7.37
N ALA A 383 10.20 15.83 6.83
CA ALA A 383 8.79 15.42 6.92
C ALA A 383 8.55 14.04 6.28
N THR A 384 9.10 13.82 5.08
CA THR A 384 9.01 12.53 4.38
C THR A 384 9.63 11.39 5.19
N ARG A 385 10.78 11.64 5.80
CA ARG A 385 11.45 10.64 6.63
C ARG A 385 10.62 10.31 7.87
N ALA A 386 10.07 11.31 8.54
CA ALA A 386 9.22 11.11 9.72
C ALA A 386 7.94 10.34 9.38
N ASP A 387 7.29 10.68 8.26
CA ASP A 387 6.10 9.97 7.78
C ASP A 387 6.43 8.51 7.40
N THR A 388 7.58 8.28 6.75
CA THR A 388 8.04 6.93 6.41
C THR A 388 8.27 6.11 7.68
N GLU A 389 8.98 6.65 8.65
CA GLU A 389 9.26 5.97 9.92
C GLU A 389 7.97 5.64 10.68
N PHE A 390 7.02 6.56 10.72
CA PHE A 390 5.71 6.33 11.32
C PHE A 390 4.96 5.17 10.65
N ALA A 391 4.90 5.15 9.30
CA ALA A 391 4.15 4.15 8.55
C ALA A 391 4.74 2.74 8.69
N ILE A 392 6.08 2.61 8.54
CA ILE A 392 6.73 1.30 8.40
C ILE A 392 7.15 0.67 9.73
N SER A 393 7.35 1.45 10.80
CA SER A 393 7.96 1.00 12.06
C SER A 393 7.23 -0.19 12.71
N ALA A 394 5.90 -0.20 12.69
CA ALA A 394 5.12 -1.25 13.35
C ALA A 394 4.95 -2.51 12.49
N LEU A 395 4.83 -2.38 11.18
CA LEU A 395 4.42 -3.47 10.29
C LEU A 395 5.59 -4.13 9.55
N LEU A 396 6.65 -3.38 9.20
CA LEU A 396 7.74 -3.91 8.38
C LEU A 396 8.43 -5.10 9.05
N GLY A 397 8.69 -5.01 10.36
CA GLY A 397 9.28 -6.09 11.13
C GLY A 397 8.40 -7.34 11.18
N GLN A 398 7.08 -7.18 11.28
CA GLN A 398 6.11 -8.28 11.26
C GLN A 398 6.04 -8.94 9.88
N ILE A 399 6.03 -8.14 8.80
CA ILE A 399 6.07 -8.63 7.42
C ILE A 399 7.36 -9.40 7.18
N GLN A 400 8.51 -8.88 7.62
CA GLN A 400 9.80 -9.57 7.52
C GLN A 400 9.79 -10.90 8.27
N GLY A 401 9.26 -10.90 9.49
CA GLY A 401 9.13 -12.10 10.31
C GLY A 401 8.26 -13.15 9.65
N TRP A 402 7.07 -12.75 9.20
CA TRP A 402 6.15 -13.60 8.46
C TRP A 402 6.77 -14.16 7.17
N THR A 403 7.41 -13.32 6.36
CA THR A 403 8.08 -13.75 5.12
C THR A 403 9.13 -14.82 5.40
N ASN A 404 10.02 -14.59 6.38
CA ASN A 404 11.04 -15.56 6.75
C ASN A 404 10.45 -16.88 7.30
N ARG A 405 9.33 -16.80 8.01
CA ARG A 405 8.62 -18.00 8.51
C ARG A 405 8.01 -18.78 7.35
N MET A 406 7.35 -18.10 6.39
CA MET A 406 6.78 -18.77 5.20
C MET A 406 7.85 -19.43 4.34
N LEU A 407 8.99 -18.77 4.14
CA LEU A 407 10.13 -19.37 3.45
C LEU A 407 10.61 -20.66 4.11
N GLY A 408 10.59 -20.73 5.45
CA GLY A 408 10.94 -21.93 6.20
C GLY A 408 10.02 -23.14 5.94
N TYR A 409 8.79 -22.91 5.47
CA TYR A 409 7.88 -23.99 5.06
C TYR A 409 8.07 -24.40 3.58
N GLN A 410 8.66 -23.53 2.76
CA GLN A 410 8.79 -23.73 1.31
C GLN A 410 10.18 -24.25 0.90
N VAL A 411 11.22 -23.90 1.64
CA VAL A 411 12.63 -24.23 1.35
C VAL A 411 13.26 -24.84 2.58
N SER A 412 14.07 -25.89 2.38
CA SER A 412 14.70 -26.63 3.50
C SER A 412 15.65 -25.77 4.33
N ASN A 413 16.51 -24.97 3.67
CA ASN A 413 17.44 -24.04 4.31
C ASN A 413 17.29 -22.66 3.67
N PRO A 414 16.21 -21.92 3.98
CA PRO A 414 15.93 -20.66 3.30
C PRO A 414 16.97 -19.59 3.61
N ALA A 415 17.29 -18.79 2.62
CA ALA A 415 18.00 -17.55 2.85
C ALA A 415 17.12 -16.57 3.62
N LYS A 416 17.74 -15.73 4.43
CA LYS A 416 17.05 -14.75 5.27
C LYS A 416 16.77 -13.47 4.50
N VAL A 417 15.50 -13.04 4.50
CA VAL A 417 15.07 -11.77 3.92
C VAL A 417 15.16 -10.66 4.97
N LYS A 418 15.69 -9.52 4.57
CA LYS A 418 15.68 -8.28 5.35
C LYS A 418 15.23 -7.14 4.44
N PHE A 419 14.12 -6.50 4.79
CA PHE A 419 13.64 -5.32 4.07
C PHE A 419 14.42 -4.06 4.48
N PHE A 420 14.57 -3.13 3.53
CA PHE A 420 15.06 -1.80 3.85
C PHE A 420 13.95 -0.95 4.47
N GLU A 421 14.32 -0.12 5.42
CA GLU A 421 13.42 0.87 6.02
C GLU A 421 13.31 2.12 5.13
N VAL A 422 12.84 1.91 3.90
CA VAL A 422 12.70 2.96 2.88
C VAL A 422 11.29 2.99 2.31
N SER A 423 10.90 4.16 1.84
CA SER A 423 9.66 4.37 1.06
C SER A 423 9.97 4.86 -0.35
N ALA A 424 8.95 4.93 -1.19
CA ALA A 424 9.06 5.52 -2.52
C ALA A 424 9.66 6.94 -2.52
N TYR A 425 9.56 7.67 -1.40
CA TYR A 425 10.08 9.03 -1.25
C TYR A 425 11.50 9.10 -0.71
N THR A 426 11.98 8.08 0.00
CA THR A 426 13.31 8.05 0.65
C THR A 426 14.30 7.16 -0.05
N LYS A 427 13.85 6.27 -0.94
CA LYS A 427 14.69 5.27 -1.60
C LYS A 427 15.79 5.86 -2.48
N ASP A 428 15.58 7.01 -3.12
CA ASP A 428 16.60 7.61 -3.99
C ASP A 428 17.81 8.09 -3.18
N ALA A 429 17.59 8.71 -2.02
CA ALA A 429 18.68 9.12 -1.13
C ALA A 429 19.44 7.91 -0.57
N PHE A 430 18.73 6.83 -0.26
CA PHE A 430 19.36 5.59 0.20
C PHE A 430 20.16 4.91 -0.92
N LYS A 431 19.64 4.91 -2.14
CA LYS A 431 20.32 4.41 -3.33
C LYS A 431 21.63 5.18 -3.62
N GLU A 432 21.63 6.51 -3.51
CA GLU A 432 22.83 7.32 -3.66
C GLU A 432 23.91 6.92 -2.64
N SER A 433 23.51 6.59 -1.41
CA SER A 433 24.45 6.07 -0.39
C SER A 433 25.05 4.74 -0.81
N LEU A 434 24.19 3.79 -1.24
CA LEU A 434 24.65 2.47 -1.69
C LEU A 434 25.55 2.54 -2.95
N GLN A 435 25.30 3.51 -3.85
CA GLN A 435 26.15 3.71 -5.03
C GLN A 435 27.56 4.17 -4.66
N LYS A 436 27.73 4.95 -3.58
CA LYS A 436 29.04 5.31 -3.05
C LYS A 436 29.74 4.08 -2.45
N ASP A 437 28.97 3.25 -1.71
CA ASP A 437 29.49 2.04 -1.09
C ASP A 437 29.87 0.95 -2.12
N LEU A 438 29.25 0.96 -3.31
CA LEU A 438 29.53 0.02 -4.39
C LEU A 438 31.02 0.02 -4.80
N GLN A 439 31.74 1.13 -4.64
CA GLN A 439 33.17 1.22 -4.90
C GLN A 439 33.99 0.29 -4.02
N TYR A 440 33.46 -0.10 -2.88
CA TYR A 440 34.13 -0.92 -1.86
C TYR A 440 33.52 -2.32 -1.71
N ASP A 441 32.26 -2.49 -2.11
CA ASP A 441 31.50 -3.73 -1.88
C ASP A 441 30.57 -4.04 -3.07
N ALA A 442 30.96 -5.02 -3.89
CA ALA A 442 30.21 -5.44 -5.07
C ALA A 442 28.83 -6.05 -4.72
N THR A 443 28.61 -6.53 -3.48
CA THR A 443 27.32 -7.09 -3.05
C THR A 443 26.21 -6.03 -3.08
N LYS A 444 26.55 -4.75 -3.04
CA LYS A 444 25.62 -3.63 -3.14
C LYS A 444 24.87 -3.55 -4.47
N ILE A 445 25.37 -4.20 -5.53
CA ILE A 445 24.69 -4.26 -6.85
C ILE A 445 23.30 -4.86 -6.70
N LEU A 446 23.15 -5.97 -5.97
CA LEU A 446 21.86 -6.62 -5.75
C LEU A 446 20.88 -5.68 -5.02
N ALA A 447 21.35 -4.99 -3.99
CA ALA A 447 20.55 -4.03 -3.24
C ALA A 447 20.11 -2.82 -4.08
N ILE A 448 21.01 -2.27 -4.92
CA ILE A 448 20.71 -1.15 -5.81
C ILE A 448 19.67 -1.55 -6.86
N ASN A 449 19.78 -2.76 -7.41
CA ASN A 449 18.82 -3.28 -8.39
C ASN A 449 17.45 -3.56 -7.73
N ALA A 450 17.43 -4.08 -6.51
CA ALA A 450 16.20 -4.24 -5.74
C ALA A 450 15.48 -2.91 -5.50
N LEU A 451 16.22 -1.82 -5.17
CA LEU A 451 15.69 -0.47 -5.08
C LEU A 451 15.14 0.08 -6.42
N ASN A 452 15.61 -0.43 -7.56
CA ASN A 452 15.07 -0.13 -8.88
C ASN A 452 13.85 -0.99 -9.25
N GLY A 453 13.42 -1.91 -8.39
CA GLY A 453 12.33 -2.84 -8.65
C GLY A 453 12.72 -4.07 -9.45
N ILE A 454 14.03 -4.34 -9.60
CA ILE A 454 14.57 -5.55 -10.25
C ILE A 454 14.91 -6.54 -9.14
N SER A 455 14.24 -7.71 -9.13
CA SER A 455 14.49 -8.72 -8.11
C SER A 455 15.92 -9.25 -8.18
N GLU A 456 16.40 -9.88 -7.11
CA GLU A 456 17.70 -10.52 -7.09
C GLU A 456 17.80 -11.64 -8.14
N LEU A 457 16.71 -12.40 -8.34
CA LEU A 457 16.61 -13.44 -9.35
C LEU A 457 16.72 -12.88 -10.76
N ASP A 458 15.99 -11.79 -11.04
CA ASP A 458 16.06 -11.09 -12.33
C ASP A 458 17.44 -10.51 -12.58
N THR A 459 18.06 -9.92 -11.55
CA THR A 459 19.41 -9.37 -11.63
C THR A 459 20.42 -10.44 -12.02
N LEU A 460 20.38 -11.61 -11.39
CA LEU A 460 21.26 -12.73 -11.71
C LEU A 460 20.98 -13.31 -13.11
N SER A 461 19.70 -13.41 -13.48
CA SER A 461 19.28 -13.88 -14.79
C SER A 461 19.70 -12.93 -15.92
N LEU A 462 19.57 -11.61 -15.69
CA LEU A 462 20.02 -10.59 -16.63
C LEU A 462 21.54 -10.55 -16.75
N ALA A 463 22.27 -10.74 -15.65
CA ALA A 463 23.72 -10.84 -15.66
C ALA A 463 24.20 -12.04 -16.48
N PHE A 464 23.58 -13.22 -16.28
CA PHE A 464 23.86 -14.41 -17.07
C PHE A 464 23.53 -14.20 -18.56
N LEU A 465 22.36 -13.62 -18.86
CA LEU A 465 22.00 -13.30 -20.26
C LEU A 465 22.99 -12.34 -20.90
N GLY A 466 23.37 -11.28 -20.17
CA GLY A 466 24.24 -10.24 -20.69
C GLY A 466 25.70 -10.68 -20.89
N ASN A 467 26.24 -11.40 -19.90
CA ASN A 467 27.65 -11.78 -19.91
C ASN A 467 27.91 -13.08 -20.68
N ASP A 468 27.11 -14.13 -20.41
CA ASP A 468 27.39 -15.48 -20.89
C ASP A 468 26.72 -15.81 -22.23
N ILE A 469 25.53 -15.25 -22.49
CA ILE A 469 24.76 -15.52 -23.71
C ILE A 469 24.99 -14.46 -24.78
N LEU A 470 24.83 -13.18 -24.42
CA LEU A 470 24.92 -12.07 -25.37
C LEU A 470 26.31 -11.47 -25.48
N ASP A 471 27.21 -11.79 -24.55
CA ASP A 471 28.58 -11.27 -24.51
C ASP A 471 28.66 -9.74 -24.67
N LEU A 472 27.77 -9.04 -23.95
CA LEU A 472 27.64 -7.58 -24.03
C LEU A 472 28.91 -6.82 -23.67
N PRO A 473 29.72 -7.22 -22.66
CA PRO A 473 30.96 -6.52 -22.32
C PRO A 473 31.97 -6.46 -23.48
N ASN A 474 32.01 -7.49 -24.34
CA ASN A 474 32.89 -7.51 -25.51
C ASN A 474 32.29 -6.80 -26.74
N ARG A 475 30.97 -6.82 -26.88
CA ARG A 475 30.24 -6.16 -27.98
C ARG A 475 30.07 -4.66 -27.79
N PHE A 476 29.82 -4.23 -26.55
CA PHE A 476 29.63 -2.82 -26.21
C PHE A 476 30.67 -2.40 -25.19
N LYS A 477 31.68 -1.62 -25.64
CA LYS A 477 32.67 -1.05 -24.73
C LYS A 477 31.98 -0.02 -23.83
N VAL A 478 31.91 -0.35 -22.55
CA VAL A 478 31.45 0.63 -21.54
C VAL A 478 32.47 1.76 -21.49
N LEU A 479 32.01 3.01 -21.58
CA LEU A 479 32.86 4.17 -21.39
C LEU A 479 33.44 4.13 -19.98
N THR A 480 34.74 3.86 -19.85
CA THR A 480 35.42 3.96 -18.56
C THR A 480 35.53 5.43 -18.17
N SER A 481 35.14 5.78 -16.95
CA SER A 481 35.40 7.10 -16.39
C SER A 481 36.93 7.37 -16.43
N ALA A 482 37.31 8.61 -16.69
CA ALA A 482 38.73 9.03 -16.66
C ALA A 482 39.42 8.73 -15.31
N ASN A 483 38.63 8.46 -14.26
CA ASN A 483 39.11 8.12 -12.92
C ASN A 483 39.16 6.60 -12.64
N THR A 484 38.78 5.75 -13.61
CA THR A 484 38.88 4.30 -13.42
C THR A 484 40.34 3.90 -13.66
N VAL A 485 41.04 3.61 -12.56
CA VAL A 485 42.38 3.02 -12.65
C VAL A 485 42.25 1.65 -13.28
N SER A 486 42.69 1.52 -14.54
CA SER A 486 42.76 0.21 -15.17
C SER A 486 43.81 -0.61 -14.42
N ASN A 487 43.40 -1.74 -13.84
CA ASN A 487 44.28 -2.79 -13.35
C ASN A 487 44.91 -3.53 -14.55
N SER A 488 45.50 -2.81 -15.52
CA SER A 488 46.43 -3.38 -16.42
C SER A 488 47.77 -3.47 -15.69
N SER A 489 48.32 -4.66 -15.61
CA SER A 489 49.62 -4.98 -14.98
C SER A 489 50.84 -4.31 -15.64
N ASP A 490 50.64 -3.41 -16.58
CA ASP A 490 51.62 -2.49 -17.13
C ASP A 490 51.39 -1.09 -16.56
N GLY A 491 52.11 -0.81 -15.49
CA GLY A 491 52.05 0.43 -14.71
C GLY A 491 52.65 1.65 -15.38
N THR A 492 52.35 1.91 -16.65
CA THR A 492 52.69 3.19 -17.29
C THR A 492 51.42 4.04 -17.37
N LYS A 493 51.34 5.07 -16.49
CA LYS A 493 50.44 6.20 -16.72
C LYS A 493 50.66 6.67 -18.17
N PRO A 494 49.58 6.95 -18.95
CA PRO A 494 49.80 7.58 -20.26
C PRO A 494 50.56 8.88 -20.01
N GLU A 495 51.75 8.96 -20.59
CA GLU A 495 52.53 10.21 -20.59
C GLU A 495 51.73 11.23 -21.39
N VAL A 496 51.17 12.20 -20.67
CA VAL A 496 50.60 13.39 -21.31
C VAL A 496 51.80 14.15 -21.85
N SER A 497 51.87 14.34 -23.19
CA SER A 497 52.95 15.06 -23.83
C SER A 497 53.00 16.51 -23.27
N ASP A 498 54.18 17.02 -23.05
CA ASP A 498 54.44 18.36 -22.46
C ASP A 498 53.73 19.50 -23.23
N THR A 499 53.30 19.26 -24.48
CA THR A 499 52.53 20.17 -25.31
C THR A 499 51.04 20.27 -24.96
N GLN A 500 50.52 19.42 -24.03
CA GLN A 500 49.11 19.41 -23.60
C GLN A 500 48.91 19.92 -22.17
N ILE A 501 49.96 20.29 -21.49
CA ILE A 501 49.92 20.77 -20.09
C ILE A 501 50.21 22.26 -20.13
N SER A 502 49.46 23.07 -19.40
CA SER A 502 49.75 24.50 -19.23
C SER A 502 51.07 24.71 -18.47
N ASP A 503 51.69 25.86 -18.64
CA ASP A 503 53.00 26.20 -18.01
C ASP A 503 52.92 26.04 -16.47
N GLU A 504 51.78 26.40 -15.83
CA GLU A 504 51.52 26.19 -14.42
C GLU A 504 51.41 24.70 -14.02
N GLY A 505 50.89 23.85 -14.92
CA GLY A 505 50.83 22.40 -14.71
C GLY A 505 52.24 21.75 -14.79
N ASN A 506 53.11 22.27 -15.62
CA ASN A 506 54.52 21.83 -15.74
C ASN A 506 55.32 22.24 -14.48
N GLU A 507 55.15 23.47 -13.97
CA GLU A 507 55.82 23.91 -12.73
C GLU A 507 55.42 23.04 -11.54
N THR A 508 54.13 22.65 -11.40
CA THR A 508 53.66 21.76 -10.31
C THR A 508 54.24 20.35 -10.44
N ARG A 509 54.49 19.86 -11.66
CA ARG A 509 55.07 18.57 -11.92
C ARG A 509 56.59 18.51 -11.62
N ASP A 510 57.27 19.61 -11.88
CA ASP A 510 58.71 19.72 -11.58
C ASP A 510 59.00 19.92 -10.09
N GLN A 511 58.10 20.58 -9.36
CA GLN A 511 58.17 20.67 -7.90
C GLN A 511 58.03 19.30 -7.22
N ASN A 512 57.11 18.45 -7.68
CA ASN A 512 56.94 17.08 -7.17
C ASN A 512 58.07 16.10 -7.51
N LYS A 513 58.95 16.41 -8.47
CA LYS A 513 60.13 15.61 -8.78
C LYS A 513 61.30 15.90 -7.84
N ASN A 514 61.30 17.05 -7.18
CA ASN A 514 62.39 17.47 -6.28
C ASN A 514 62.13 17.09 -4.80
N ASP A 515 60.92 16.62 -4.47
CA ASP A 515 60.53 16.21 -3.12
C ASP A 515 60.49 14.67 -2.89
N ASN A 516 61.03 13.85 -3.84
CA ASN A 516 61.17 12.39 -3.67
C ASN A 516 62.63 11.97 -3.64
#